data_04750cab70c5f228025c0d91400a0e86
#
_entry.id   04750cab70c5f228025c0d91400a0e86
#
_cell.length_a   1.000
_cell.length_b   1.000
_cell.length_c   1.000
_cell.angle_alpha   90.00
_cell.angle_beta   90.00
_cell.angle_gamma   90.00
#
_symmetry.space_group_name_H-M   'P 1'
#
loop_
_entity.id
_entity.type
_entity.pdbx_description
1 polymer ?
#
loop_
_entity_poly.entity_id
_entity_poly.type
_entity_poly.pdbx_seq_one_letter_code
_entity_poly.pdbx_strand_id
1 'polypeptide(L)'
;MLEELEDNIEAVAARLKRVRHIYGLSKKDFAERANISEQAYGPYENARRDLSLESAKKLRNTYGLSLEFIYFGKIDDLPHRITKEL
;
A
#
# COMPACT_ATOMS: atom_id res chain seq x y z
N MET A 1 16.13 4.05 -2.57
CA MET A 1 16.10 3.49 -1.21
C MET A 1 16.14 1.99 -1.30
N LEU A 2 16.94 1.37 -0.44
CA LEU A 2 17.06 -0.08 -0.48
C LEU A 2 15.75 -0.77 -0.13
N GLU A 3 15.03 -0.25 0.85
CA GLU A 3 13.77 -0.84 1.27
C GLU A 3 12.69 -0.77 0.20
N GLU A 4 12.89 0.03 -0.84
CA GLU A 4 11.93 0.10 -1.95
C GLU A 4 11.89 -1.21 -2.75
N LEU A 5 12.98 -1.97 -2.71
CA LEU A 5 13.07 -3.24 -3.44
C LEU A 5 12.96 -4.45 -2.54
N GLU A 6 12.63 -4.24 -1.26
CA GLU A 6 12.48 -5.34 -0.32
C GLU A 6 11.05 -5.82 -0.27
N ASP A 7 10.88 -7.11 -0.04
CA ASP A 7 9.56 -7.75 -0.01
C ASP A 7 9.15 -8.20 1.38
N ASN A 8 9.86 -7.75 2.43
CA ASN A 8 9.51 -8.14 3.78
C ASN A 8 8.29 -7.37 4.27
N ILE A 9 7.70 -7.87 5.36
CA ILE A 9 6.44 -7.33 5.88
C ILE A 9 6.58 -5.87 6.31
N GLU A 10 7.73 -5.47 6.85
CA GLU A 10 7.95 -4.09 7.26
C GLU A 10 8.03 -3.14 6.07
N ALA A 11 8.65 -3.58 5.00
CA ALA A 11 8.75 -2.75 3.80
C ALA A 11 7.38 -2.55 3.15
N VAL A 12 6.58 -3.61 3.08
CA VAL A 12 5.22 -3.53 2.55
C VAL A 12 4.39 -2.57 3.40
N ALA A 13 4.48 -2.70 4.74
CA ALA A 13 3.75 -1.82 5.64
C ALA A 13 4.13 -0.35 5.44
N ALA A 14 5.42 -0.08 5.29
CA ALA A 14 5.90 1.28 5.08
C ALA A 14 5.38 1.88 3.77
N ARG A 15 5.33 1.08 2.71
CA ARG A 15 4.80 1.54 1.41
C ARG A 15 3.32 1.89 1.50
N LEU A 16 2.54 1.06 2.17
CA LEU A 16 1.12 1.33 2.35
C LEU A 16 0.91 2.63 3.13
N LYS A 17 1.65 2.80 4.22
CA LYS A 17 1.56 3.99 5.03
C LYS A 17 1.96 5.24 4.23
N ARG A 18 3.01 5.13 3.42
CA ARG A 18 3.47 6.25 2.58
C ARG A 18 2.40 6.67 1.59
N VAL A 19 1.80 5.71 0.89
CA VAL A 19 0.74 6.00 -0.08
C VAL A 19 -0.45 6.62 0.62
N ARG A 20 -0.85 6.08 1.78
CA ARG A 20 -1.96 6.65 2.53
C ARG A 20 -1.71 8.10 2.88
N HIS A 21 -0.50 8.45 3.31
CA HIS A 21 -0.14 9.83 3.63
C HIS A 21 -0.16 10.73 2.39
N ILE A 22 0.25 10.20 1.24
CA ILE A 22 0.18 10.95 -0.02
C ILE A 22 -1.27 11.35 -0.33
N TYR A 23 -2.22 10.45 -0.07
CA TYR A 23 -3.63 10.75 -0.27
C TYR A 23 -4.25 11.55 0.87
N GLY A 24 -3.54 11.72 1.97
CA GLY A 24 -4.04 12.50 3.11
C GLY A 24 -5.20 11.85 3.83
N LEU A 25 -5.25 10.51 3.85
CA LEU A 25 -6.38 9.78 4.42
C LEU A 25 -6.01 9.10 5.72
N SER A 26 -7.03 8.92 6.59
CA SER A 26 -6.89 8.07 7.76
C SER A 26 -6.83 6.61 7.32
N LYS A 27 -6.39 5.73 8.23
CA LYS A 27 -6.39 4.29 7.95
C LYS A 27 -7.78 3.81 7.59
N LYS A 28 -8.78 4.26 8.33
CA LYS A 28 -10.17 3.87 8.10
C LYS A 28 -10.62 4.28 6.70
N ASP A 29 -10.43 5.54 6.33
CA ASP A 29 -10.89 6.03 5.05
C ASP A 29 -10.14 5.39 3.89
N PHE A 30 -8.83 5.24 4.05
CA PHE A 30 -8.01 4.63 3.01
C PHE A 30 -8.46 3.18 2.74
N ALA A 31 -8.69 2.43 3.81
CA ALA A 31 -9.12 1.04 3.69
C ALA A 31 -10.54 0.94 3.13
N GLU A 32 -11.47 1.75 3.65
CA GLU A 32 -12.87 1.65 3.23
C GLU A 32 -13.06 1.99 1.77
N ARG A 33 -12.31 2.94 1.24
CA ARG A 33 -12.38 3.26 -0.19
C ARG A 33 -11.97 2.09 -1.06
N ALA A 34 -11.09 1.23 -0.56
CA ALA A 34 -10.66 0.03 -1.26
C ALA A 34 -11.49 -1.20 -0.89
N ASN A 35 -12.59 -0.99 -0.18
CA ASN A 35 -13.47 -2.07 0.28
C ASN A 35 -12.74 -3.08 1.16
N ILE A 36 -11.89 -2.55 2.06
CA ILE A 36 -11.19 -3.33 3.08
C ILE A 36 -11.60 -2.78 4.42
N SER A 37 -11.94 -3.64 5.38
CA SER A 37 -12.30 -3.16 6.70
C SER A 37 -11.08 -2.59 7.41
N GLU A 38 -11.30 -1.64 8.31
CA GLU A 38 -10.20 -1.08 9.09
C GLU A 38 -9.52 -2.15 9.93
N GLN A 39 -10.30 -3.09 10.47
CA GLN A 39 -9.76 -4.19 11.27
C GLN A 39 -8.83 -5.09 10.46
N ALA A 40 -9.13 -5.30 9.19
CA ALA A 40 -8.25 -6.09 8.34
C ALA A 40 -7.03 -5.28 7.89
N TYR A 41 -7.21 -4.00 7.63
CA TYR A 41 -6.15 -3.16 7.08
C TYR A 41 -5.10 -2.75 8.12
N GLY A 42 -5.53 -2.43 9.34
CA GLY A 42 -4.62 -1.96 10.39
C GLY A 42 -3.40 -2.85 10.57
N PRO A 43 -3.58 -4.18 10.69
CA PRO A 43 -2.43 -5.07 10.84
C PRO A 43 -1.47 -5.04 9.66
N TYR A 44 -1.93 -4.70 8.46
CA TYR A 44 -1.04 -4.56 7.30
C TYR A 44 -0.05 -3.40 7.49
N GLU A 45 -0.54 -2.23 7.94
CA GLU A 45 0.32 -1.08 8.17
C GLU A 45 1.19 -1.23 9.42
N ASN A 46 0.76 -2.05 10.36
CA ASN A 46 1.50 -2.28 11.61
C ASN A 46 2.52 -3.40 11.48
N ALA A 47 2.69 -3.97 10.29
CA ALA A 47 3.61 -5.08 10.02
C ALA A 47 3.32 -6.29 10.88
N ARG A 48 2.04 -6.53 11.19
CA ARG A 48 1.62 -7.70 11.98
C ARG A 48 1.06 -8.82 11.13
N ARG A 49 0.69 -8.52 9.89
CA ARG A 49 0.10 -9.49 8.98
C ARG A 49 0.58 -9.19 7.57
N ASP A 50 0.91 -10.24 6.82
CA ASP A 50 1.24 -10.11 5.42
C ASP A 50 0.00 -9.67 4.64
N LEU A 51 0.19 -8.75 3.71
CA LEU A 51 -0.91 -8.28 2.87
C LEU A 51 -1.38 -9.43 1.98
N SER A 52 -2.67 -9.74 2.07
CA SER A 52 -3.25 -10.79 1.24
C SER A 52 -3.32 -10.33 -0.21
N LEU A 53 -3.29 -11.30 -1.12
CA LEU A 53 -3.42 -10.99 -2.54
C LEU A 53 -4.77 -10.35 -2.83
N GLU A 54 -5.83 -10.79 -2.16
CA GLU A 54 -7.16 -10.21 -2.33
C GLU A 54 -7.16 -8.73 -1.98
N SER A 55 -6.58 -8.37 -0.83
CA SER A 55 -6.50 -6.97 -0.42
C SER A 55 -5.60 -6.17 -1.35
N ALA A 56 -4.50 -6.76 -1.81
CA ALA A 56 -3.61 -6.09 -2.75
C ALA A 56 -4.32 -5.76 -4.06
N LYS A 57 -5.15 -6.66 -4.55
CA LYS A 57 -5.94 -6.42 -5.76
C LYS A 57 -6.93 -5.28 -5.57
N LYS A 58 -7.54 -5.20 -4.39
CA LYS A 58 -8.45 -4.09 -4.07
C LYS A 58 -7.72 -2.75 -4.07
N LEU A 59 -6.52 -2.72 -3.49
CA LEU A 59 -5.71 -1.51 -3.49
C LEU A 59 -5.28 -1.14 -4.90
N ARG A 60 -4.93 -2.12 -5.71
CA ARG A 60 -4.59 -1.90 -7.11
C ARG A 60 -5.77 -1.26 -7.85
N ASN A 61 -6.96 -1.81 -7.67
CA ASN A 61 -8.15 -1.33 -8.38
C ASN A 61 -8.56 0.08 -7.93
N THR A 62 -8.36 0.41 -6.67
CA THR A 62 -8.80 1.68 -6.12
C THR A 62 -7.78 2.79 -6.33
N TYR A 63 -6.50 2.50 -6.08
CA TYR A 63 -5.45 3.52 -6.06
C TYR A 63 -4.43 3.37 -7.19
N GLY A 64 -4.55 2.35 -8.01
CA GLY A 64 -3.60 2.12 -9.08
C GLY A 64 -2.26 1.61 -8.62
N LEU A 65 -2.19 1.01 -7.43
CA LEU A 65 -0.93 0.47 -6.91
C LEU A 65 -0.66 -0.87 -7.56
N SER A 66 0.42 -0.96 -8.34
CA SER A 66 0.78 -2.24 -8.94
C SER A 66 1.19 -3.23 -7.85
N LEU A 67 1.01 -4.51 -8.12
CA LEU A 67 1.45 -5.54 -7.18
C LEU A 67 2.97 -5.51 -7.04
N GLU A 68 3.69 -5.17 -8.12
CA GLU A 68 5.12 -5.03 -8.07
C GLU A 68 5.56 -3.93 -7.11
N PHE A 69 4.82 -2.81 -7.08
CA PHE A 69 5.12 -1.77 -6.10
C PHE A 69 4.83 -2.23 -4.68
N ILE A 70 3.63 -2.78 -4.48
CA ILE A 70 3.19 -3.15 -3.13
C ILE A 70 4.15 -4.15 -2.51
N TYR A 71 4.46 -5.22 -3.23
CA TYR A 71 5.25 -6.32 -2.66
C TYR A 71 6.76 -6.14 -2.83
N PHE A 72 7.22 -5.41 -3.84
CA PHE A 72 8.64 -5.35 -4.15
C PHE A 72 9.19 -3.93 -4.26
N GLY A 73 8.34 -2.91 -4.26
CA GLY A 73 8.80 -1.53 -4.27
C GLY A 73 9.14 -0.96 -5.65
N LYS A 74 8.73 -1.64 -6.72
CA LYS A 74 8.97 -1.12 -8.07
C LYS A 74 7.97 -0.02 -8.39
N ILE A 75 8.48 1.11 -8.91
CA ILE A 75 7.65 2.30 -9.11
C ILE A 75 7.27 2.54 -10.56
N ASP A 76 7.61 1.62 -11.47
CA ASP A 76 7.47 1.85 -12.90
C ASP A 76 6.04 2.09 -13.37
N ASP A 77 5.08 1.43 -12.74
CA ASP A 77 3.69 1.45 -13.17
C ASP A 77 2.77 2.24 -12.23
N LEU A 78 3.32 3.12 -11.41
CA LEU A 78 2.52 3.89 -10.48
C LEU A 78 1.93 5.14 -11.13
N PRO A 79 0.74 5.57 -10.68
CA PRO A 79 0.18 6.85 -11.14
C PRO A 79 1.11 8.00 -10.84
N HIS A 80 1.11 9.01 -11.71
CA HIS A 80 1.95 10.18 -11.53
C HIS A 80 1.70 10.88 -10.19
N ARG A 81 0.44 10.91 -9.75
CA ARG A 81 0.09 11.48 -8.46
C ARG A 81 0.94 10.91 -7.33
N ILE A 82 1.24 9.60 -7.40
CA ILE A 82 2.03 8.95 -6.38
C ILE A 82 3.52 9.14 -6.62
N THR A 83 3.98 8.92 -7.85
CA THR A 83 5.41 8.99 -8.13
C THR A 83 6.00 10.37 -7.87
N LYS A 84 5.25 11.43 -8.11
CA LYS A 84 5.74 12.80 -7.89
C LYS A 84 5.97 13.09 -6.41
N GLU A 85 5.38 12.29 -5.50
CA GLU A 85 5.53 12.48 -4.07
C GLU A 85 6.52 11.52 -3.44
N LEU A 86 7.02 10.55 -4.20
CA LEU A 86 8.02 9.62 -3.70
C LEU A 86 9.43 10.21 -3.86
#